data_8f8a4b1f313f5e37d4b6a20d21495244
#
_entry.id   8f8a4b1f313f5e37d4b6a20d21495244
#
_cell.length_a   1.000
_cell.length_b   1.000
_cell.length_c   1.000
_cell.angle_alpha   90.00
_cell.angle_beta   90.00
_cell.angle_gamma   90.00
#
_symmetry.space_group_name_H-M   'P 1'
#
loop_
_entity.id
_entity.type
_entity.pdbx_description
1 polymer ?
#
loop_
_entity_poly.entity_id
_entity_poly.type
_entity_poly.pdbx_seq_one_letter_code
_entity_poly.pdbx_strand_id
1 'polypeptide(L)'
;MRLGIHFFACSVIAAGCCLAAQSAFAGQVQTVSVGNGATGTRAEIRLQGSGGFTTLTLSNPNRLVVDLPESSAAQGLKLPAGTGVVTAVRTGHPVPGTLRIVFDLSSPVVAFKPQMQTVAGSSVLVIEWPGDASSAKPLAS
;
A
#
# COMPACT_ATOMS: atom_id res chain seq x y z
N MET A 1 66.36 27.20 31.33
CA MET A 1 65.03 26.94 31.84
C MET A 1 64.04 27.16 30.73
N ARG A 2 63.47 26.14 30.28
CA ARG A 2 62.61 26.23 29.11
C ARG A 2 61.24 25.67 29.44
N LEU A 3 60.28 26.53 29.47
CA LEU A 3 58.91 26.10 29.64
C LEU A 3 58.29 25.85 28.28
N GLY A 4 58.13 24.61 27.97
CA GLY A 4 57.36 24.23 26.80
C GLY A 4 55.89 24.44 27.04
N ILE A 5 55.37 25.42 26.37
CA ILE A 5 53.94 25.58 26.39
C ILE A 5 53.36 24.67 25.33
N HIS A 6 52.75 23.64 25.81
CA HIS A 6 52.03 22.75 24.90
C HIS A 6 50.61 23.31 24.77
N PHE A 7 50.37 23.89 23.63
CA PHE A 7 49.02 24.19 23.25
C PHE A 7 48.36 22.93 22.75
N PHE A 8 47.56 22.39 23.58
CA PHE A 8 46.62 21.39 23.09
C PHE A 8 45.51 22.14 22.37
N ALA A 9 45.62 22.15 21.07
CA ALA A 9 44.46 22.52 20.25
C ALA A 9 43.45 21.41 20.44
N CYS A 10 42.50 21.64 21.30
CA CYS A 10 41.28 20.84 21.30
C CYS A 10 40.54 21.12 19.99
N SER A 11 40.85 20.34 18.99
CA SER A 11 39.96 20.24 17.84
C SER A 11 38.65 19.61 18.33
N VAL A 12 37.73 20.45 18.67
CA VAL A 12 36.35 20.01 18.82
C VAL A 12 35.88 19.73 17.40
N ILE A 13 36.02 18.50 17.00
CA ILE A 13 35.31 18.01 15.84
C ILE A 13 33.86 17.98 16.26
N ALA A 14 33.14 19.02 15.94
CA ALA A 14 31.69 18.98 15.95
C ALA A 14 31.32 17.98 14.86
N ALA A 15 31.17 16.73 15.25
CA ALA A 15 30.48 15.76 14.42
C ALA A 15 29.06 16.27 14.28
N GLY A 16 28.82 17.01 13.24
CA GLY A 16 27.46 17.34 12.83
C GLY A 16 26.78 16.01 12.52
N CYS A 17 26.02 15.48 13.45
CA CYS A 17 25.03 14.50 13.17
C CYS A 17 24.04 15.16 12.23
N CYS A 18 24.26 15.02 10.93
CA CYS A 18 23.18 15.15 9.97
C CYS A 18 22.21 14.04 10.28
N LEU A 19 21.27 14.32 11.16
CA LEU A 19 20.06 13.54 11.24
C LEU A 19 19.35 13.78 9.92
N ALA A 20 19.68 12.95 8.93
CA ALA A 20 18.84 12.84 7.77
C ALA A 20 17.49 12.40 8.31
N ALA A 21 16.51 13.27 8.27
CA ALA A 21 15.15 12.91 8.53
C ALA A 21 14.77 11.90 7.44
N GLN A 22 14.97 10.64 7.73
CA GLN A 22 14.45 9.58 6.89
C GLN A 22 12.96 9.64 7.04
N SER A 23 12.28 10.02 5.98
CA SER A 23 10.85 9.81 5.88
C SER A 23 10.65 8.29 5.93
N ALA A 24 10.44 7.78 7.12
CA ALA A 24 10.19 6.36 7.30
C ALA A 24 8.77 6.08 6.80
N PHE A 25 8.65 5.78 5.51
CA PHE A 25 7.44 5.16 5.02
C PHE A 25 7.40 3.74 5.60
N ALA A 26 6.31 3.39 6.28
CA ALA A 26 6.14 2.07 6.84
C ALA A 26 6.02 1.01 5.76
N GLY A 27 5.56 1.39 4.57
CA GLY A 27 5.42 0.47 3.46
C GLY A 27 5.60 1.13 2.11
N GLN A 28 5.99 0.33 1.14
CA GLN A 28 6.04 0.74 -0.26
C GLN A 28 5.28 -0.29 -1.08
N VAL A 29 4.27 0.15 -1.82
CA VAL A 29 3.49 -0.73 -2.69
C VAL A 29 4.34 -1.08 -3.90
N GLN A 30 4.65 -2.35 -4.04
CA GLN A 30 5.47 -2.88 -5.12
C GLN A 30 4.62 -3.32 -6.31
N THR A 31 3.52 -3.98 -6.04
CA THR A 31 2.60 -4.46 -7.08
C THR A 31 1.17 -4.40 -6.60
N VAL A 32 0.28 -4.18 -7.54
CA VAL A 32 -1.16 -4.34 -7.38
C VAL A 32 -1.63 -5.27 -8.48
N SER A 33 -2.36 -6.30 -8.13
CA SER A 33 -2.89 -7.25 -9.10
C SER A 33 -4.35 -7.54 -8.82
N VAL A 34 -5.09 -7.85 -9.87
CA VAL A 34 -6.49 -8.25 -9.80
C VAL A 34 -6.67 -9.46 -10.71
N GLY A 35 -7.31 -10.48 -10.20
CA GLY A 35 -7.56 -11.69 -10.96
C GLY A 35 -8.73 -12.47 -10.38
N ASN A 36 -8.91 -13.68 -10.88
CA ASN A 36 -9.91 -14.59 -10.36
C ASN A 36 -9.34 -15.31 -9.13
N GLY A 37 -10.14 -15.38 -8.09
CA GLY A 37 -9.84 -16.13 -6.89
C GLY A 37 -10.78 -17.30 -6.69
N ALA A 38 -10.61 -18.00 -5.59
CA ALA A 38 -11.42 -19.18 -5.30
C ALA A 38 -12.91 -18.85 -5.10
N THR A 39 -13.20 -17.64 -4.62
CA THR A 39 -14.57 -17.21 -4.30
C THR A 39 -15.11 -16.16 -5.27
N GLY A 40 -14.31 -15.72 -6.23
CA GLY A 40 -14.68 -14.67 -7.18
C GLY A 40 -13.48 -13.84 -7.59
N THR A 41 -13.61 -12.54 -7.50
CA THR A 41 -12.51 -11.62 -7.83
C THR A 41 -11.57 -11.46 -6.65
N ARG A 42 -10.28 -11.50 -6.92
CA ARG A 42 -9.23 -11.35 -5.90
C ARG A 42 -8.26 -10.25 -6.31
N ALA A 43 -8.02 -9.33 -5.40
CA ALA A 43 -6.99 -8.32 -5.54
C ALA A 43 -5.88 -8.57 -4.52
N GLU A 44 -4.66 -8.30 -4.92
CA GLU A 44 -3.50 -8.37 -4.03
C GLU A 44 -2.70 -7.09 -4.14
N ILE A 45 -2.39 -6.52 -2.99
CA ILE A 45 -1.50 -5.36 -2.87
C ILE A 45 -0.27 -5.83 -2.13
N ARG A 46 0.85 -5.88 -2.84
CA ARG A 46 2.12 -6.30 -2.25
C ARG A 46 2.89 -5.07 -1.80
N LEU A 47 3.23 -5.07 -0.52
CA LEU A 47 4.00 -4.00 0.10
C LEU A 47 5.33 -4.54 0.59
N GLN A 48 6.37 -3.76 0.39
CA GLN A 48 7.63 -3.96 1.09
C GLN A 48 7.56 -3.22 2.41
N GLY A 49 7.93 -3.89 3.49
CA GLY A 49 7.79 -3.34 4.83
C GLY A 49 6.48 -3.74 5.48
N SER A 50 6.15 -3.09 6.56
CA SER A 50 4.93 -3.32 7.31
C SER A 50 4.16 -2.01 7.44
N GLY A 51 2.86 -2.08 7.32
CA GLY A 51 2.01 -0.93 7.48
C GLY A 51 0.58 -1.37 7.75
N GLY A 52 -0.19 -0.46 8.30
CA GLY A 52 -1.61 -0.68 8.46
C GLY A 52 -2.39 -0.38 7.19
N PHE A 53 -3.65 -0.67 7.21
CA PHE A 53 -4.56 -0.30 6.15
C PHE A 53 -5.94 -0.01 6.72
N THR A 54 -6.70 0.81 6.00
CA THR A 54 -8.12 1.00 6.25
C THR A 54 -8.87 0.84 4.95
N THR A 55 -10.10 0.37 5.03
CA THR A 55 -10.95 0.21 3.85
C THR A 55 -12.23 0.98 4.03
N LEU A 56 -12.75 1.49 2.91
CA LEU A 56 -14.00 2.23 2.87
C LEU A 56 -14.77 1.82 1.62
N THR A 57 -15.97 1.35 1.81
CA THR A 57 -16.88 1.01 0.71
C THR A 57 -17.72 2.22 0.38
N LEU A 58 -17.71 2.63 -0.88
CA LEU A 58 -18.49 3.75 -1.36
C LEU A 58 -19.40 3.30 -2.50
N SER A 59 -20.49 4.02 -2.65
CA SER A 59 -21.45 3.79 -3.75
C SER A 59 -21.64 5.07 -4.56
N ASN A 60 -22.23 4.93 -5.75
CA ASN A 60 -22.49 6.01 -6.70
C ASN A 60 -21.25 6.80 -7.14
N PRO A 61 -20.26 6.18 -7.80
CA PRO A 61 -20.21 4.79 -8.23
C PRO A 61 -19.72 3.84 -7.14
N ASN A 62 -19.99 2.56 -7.30
CA ASN A 62 -19.52 1.54 -6.38
C ASN A 62 -17.99 1.41 -6.46
N ARG A 63 -17.36 1.47 -5.32
CA ARG A 63 -15.90 1.34 -5.23
C ARG A 63 -15.46 0.95 -3.84
N LEU A 64 -14.34 0.28 -3.79
CA LEU A 64 -13.62 0.02 -2.54
C LEU A 64 -12.38 0.89 -2.50
N VAL A 65 -12.24 1.64 -1.43
CA VAL A 65 -11.08 2.50 -1.19
C VAL A 65 -10.21 1.85 -0.13
N VAL A 66 -8.93 1.71 -0.43
CA VAL A 66 -7.93 1.21 0.51
C VAL A 66 -6.94 2.34 0.79
N ASP A 67 -6.86 2.75 2.03
CA ASP A 67 -5.90 3.75 2.47
C ASP A 67 -4.75 3.07 3.23
N LEU A 68 -3.55 3.37 2.78
CA LEU A 68 -2.31 2.86 3.35
C LEU A 68 -1.55 4.05 3.94
N PRO A 69 -1.69 4.30 5.26
CA PRO A 69 -0.97 5.39 5.90
C PRO A 69 0.53 5.11 5.89
N GLU A 70 1.31 6.18 5.86
CA GLU A 70 2.77 6.12 5.86
C GLU A 70 3.32 5.20 4.76
N SER A 71 2.66 5.18 3.61
CA SER A 71 3.02 4.32 2.50
C SER A 71 3.14 5.12 1.21
N SER A 72 3.95 4.61 0.31
CA SER A 72 4.18 5.20 -1.00
C SER A 72 4.07 4.13 -2.08
N ALA A 73 3.86 4.58 -3.31
CA ALA A 73 3.92 3.70 -4.47
C ALA A 73 5.37 3.55 -4.93
N ALA A 74 5.75 2.34 -5.33
CA ALA A 74 7.05 2.12 -5.95
C ALA A 74 7.14 2.94 -7.24
N GLN A 75 8.32 3.42 -7.54
CA GLN A 75 8.56 4.11 -8.81
C GLN A 75 8.28 3.15 -9.96
N GLY A 76 7.46 3.59 -10.90
CA GLY A 76 7.06 2.76 -12.01
C GLY A 76 5.97 1.74 -11.69
N LEU A 77 5.26 1.91 -10.58
CA LEU A 77 4.14 1.03 -10.25
C LEU A 77 3.13 1.02 -11.39
N LYS A 78 2.83 -0.17 -11.88
CA LYS A 78 1.82 -0.38 -12.91
C LYS A 78 0.54 -0.87 -12.27
N LEU A 79 -0.57 -0.24 -12.63
CA LEU A 79 -1.88 -0.64 -12.16
C LEU A 79 -2.46 -1.70 -13.11
N PRO A 80 -3.13 -2.73 -12.57
CA PRO A 80 -3.69 -3.77 -13.40
C PRO A 80 -4.93 -3.28 -14.15
N ALA A 81 -5.23 -3.93 -15.25
CA ALA A 81 -6.52 -3.80 -15.90
C ALA A 81 -7.62 -4.38 -15.01
N GLY A 82 -8.85 -3.96 -15.23
CA GLY A 82 -9.99 -4.51 -14.52
C GLY A 82 -10.22 -5.98 -14.85
N THR A 83 -10.64 -6.74 -13.85
CA THR A 83 -10.98 -8.17 -13.98
C THR A 83 -12.13 -8.48 -13.03
N GLY A 84 -13.06 -9.30 -13.45
CA GLY A 84 -14.20 -9.69 -12.64
C GLY A 84 -15.05 -8.49 -12.26
N VAL A 85 -15.34 -8.33 -11.00
CA VAL A 85 -16.14 -7.20 -10.51
C VAL A 85 -15.34 -5.90 -10.44
N VAL A 86 -14.03 -5.96 -10.54
CA VAL A 86 -13.18 -4.76 -10.55
C VAL A 86 -13.06 -4.28 -11.99
N THR A 87 -13.52 -3.06 -12.25
CA THR A 87 -13.49 -2.48 -13.60
C THR A 87 -12.25 -1.63 -13.83
N ALA A 88 -11.70 -1.04 -12.79
CA ALA A 88 -10.50 -0.22 -12.88
C ALA A 88 -9.85 -0.11 -11.51
N VAL A 89 -8.56 0.18 -11.51
CA VAL A 89 -7.78 0.44 -10.30
C VAL A 89 -7.11 1.80 -10.46
N ARG A 90 -7.25 2.63 -9.44
CA ARG A 90 -6.68 3.98 -9.43
C ARG A 90 -5.91 4.21 -8.14
N THR A 91 -4.97 5.15 -8.17
CA THR A 91 -4.23 5.56 -6.97
C THR A 91 -4.37 7.06 -6.76
N GLY A 92 -4.18 7.48 -5.52
CA GLY A 92 -4.18 8.88 -5.15
C GLY A 92 -3.54 9.10 -3.79
N HIS A 93 -3.43 10.36 -3.40
CA HIS A 93 -2.89 10.77 -2.11
C HIS A 93 -3.89 11.70 -1.43
N PRO A 94 -4.80 11.19 -0.60
CA PRO A 94 -5.80 12.03 0.06
C PRO A 94 -5.19 13.03 1.03
N VAL A 95 -4.09 12.63 1.66
CA VAL A 95 -3.27 13.46 2.54
C VAL A 95 -1.81 13.08 2.32
N PRO A 96 -0.85 13.98 2.65
CA PRO A 96 0.56 13.63 2.55
C PRO A 96 0.89 12.37 3.36
N GLY A 97 1.66 11.48 2.77
CA GLY A 97 2.10 10.25 3.42
C GLY A 97 1.11 9.09 3.35
N THR A 98 -0.09 9.29 2.83
CA THR A 98 -1.07 8.20 2.67
C THR A 98 -1.25 7.90 1.20
N LEU A 99 -1.06 6.63 0.85
CA LEU A 99 -1.37 6.14 -0.49
C LEU A 99 -2.79 5.57 -0.50
N ARG A 100 -3.60 6.05 -1.41
CA ARG A 100 -4.96 5.56 -1.62
C ARG A 100 -5.02 4.72 -2.88
N ILE A 101 -5.58 3.53 -2.77
CA ILE A 101 -5.85 2.66 -3.90
C ILE A 101 -7.37 2.48 -4.00
N VAL A 102 -7.92 2.76 -5.17
CA VAL A 102 -9.36 2.69 -5.41
C VAL A 102 -9.64 1.58 -6.41
N PHE A 103 -10.49 0.66 -6.02
CA PHE A 103 -11.01 -0.38 -6.90
C PHE A 103 -12.44 0.00 -7.32
N ASP A 104 -12.60 0.38 -8.58
CA ASP A 104 -13.92 0.66 -9.13
C ASP A 104 -14.63 -0.67 -9.41
N LEU A 105 -15.88 -0.77 -8.97
CA LEU A 105 -16.66 -2.00 -9.02
C LEU A 105 -17.81 -1.89 -10.00
N SER A 106 -18.08 -2.98 -10.71
CA SER A 106 -19.18 -3.04 -11.68
C SER A 106 -20.55 -3.20 -11.03
N SER A 107 -20.59 -3.60 -9.77
CA SER A 107 -21.83 -3.86 -9.05
C SER A 107 -21.64 -3.61 -7.55
N PRO A 108 -22.71 -3.45 -6.78
CA PRO A 108 -22.62 -3.17 -5.35
C PRO A 108 -22.30 -4.43 -4.54
N VAL A 109 -21.15 -5.05 -4.83
CA VAL A 109 -20.67 -6.20 -4.06
C VAL A 109 -19.85 -5.74 -2.87
N VAL A 110 -19.97 -6.46 -1.78
CA VAL A 110 -19.20 -6.19 -0.56
C VAL A 110 -18.04 -7.16 -0.50
N ALA A 111 -16.84 -6.62 -0.35
CA ALA A 111 -15.65 -7.44 -0.20
C ALA A 111 -15.71 -8.24 1.11
N PHE A 112 -15.15 -9.42 1.09
CA PHE A 112 -14.86 -10.12 2.33
C PHE A 112 -13.85 -9.32 3.15
N LYS A 113 -13.74 -9.61 4.43
CA LYS A 113 -12.81 -8.91 5.30
C LYS A 113 -11.39 -9.00 4.73
N PRO A 114 -10.74 -7.88 4.40
CA PRO A 114 -9.38 -7.90 3.87
C PRO A 114 -8.41 -8.52 4.86
N GLN A 115 -7.42 -9.23 4.32
CA GLN A 115 -6.44 -9.97 5.12
C GLN A 115 -5.04 -9.50 4.76
N MET A 116 -4.24 -9.15 5.75
CA MET A 116 -2.83 -8.86 5.58
C MET A 116 -2.04 -10.11 5.90
N GLN A 117 -1.24 -10.55 4.94
CA GLN A 117 -0.36 -11.71 5.10
C GLN A 117 1.09 -11.23 5.01
N THR A 118 1.94 -11.73 5.90
CA THR A 118 3.37 -11.42 5.88
C THR A 118 4.12 -12.61 5.35
N VAL A 119 4.93 -12.39 4.31
CA VAL A 119 5.73 -13.43 3.67
C VAL A 119 7.12 -12.87 3.44
N ALA A 120 8.13 -13.44 4.10
CA ALA A 120 9.56 -13.15 3.87
C ALA A 120 9.89 -11.65 3.82
N GLY A 121 9.44 -10.88 4.81
CA GLY A 121 9.72 -9.45 4.90
C GLY A 121 8.82 -8.56 4.04
N SER A 122 7.92 -9.15 3.29
CA SER A 122 6.90 -8.45 2.52
C SER A 122 5.52 -8.69 3.13
N SER A 123 4.63 -7.76 2.92
CA SER A 123 3.23 -7.91 3.30
C SER A 123 2.36 -7.93 2.06
N VAL A 124 1.36 -8.77 2.05
CA VAL A 124 0.38 -8.84 0.96
C VAL A 124 -1.00 -8.61 1.54
N LEU A 125 -1.65 -7.55 1.11
CA LEU A 125 -3.04 -7.31 1.44
C LEU A 125 -3.91 -8.01 0.40
N VAL A 126 -4.72 -8.94 0.86
CA VAL A 126 -5.60 -9.74 0.01
C VAL A 126 -7.02 -9.26 0.21
N ILE A 127 -7.69 -8.92 -0.88
CA ILE A 127 -9.07 -8.49 -0.90
C ILE A 127 -9.82 -9.40 -1.87
N GLU A 128 -10.93 -9.95 -1.43
CA GLU A 128 -11.74 -10.84 -2.24
C GLU A 128 -13.18 -10.37 -2.27
N TRP A 129 -13.80 -10.45 -3.42
CA TRP A 129 -15.21 -10.18 -3.62
C TRP A 129 -15.92 -11.46 -4.03
N PRO A 130 -17.13 -11.68 -3.56
CA PRO A 130 -17.90 -12.85 -3.96
C PRO A 130 -18.30 -12.73 -5.42
N GLY A 131 -18.13 -13.82 -6.17
CA GLY A 131 -18.47 -13.87 -7.58
C GLY A 131 -17.63 -12.95 -8.43
N ASP A 132 -17.80 -13.02 -9.72
CA ASP A 132 -17.28 -12.06 -10.68
C ASP A 132 -18.43 -11.56 -11.56
N ALA A 133 -18.13 -10.58 -12.42
CA ALA A 133 -19.17 -10.02 -13.26
C ALA A 133 -19.79 -11.06 -14.23
N SER A 134 -19.05 -12.12 -14.54
CA SER A 134 -19.53 -13.19 -15.40
C SER A 134 -20.22 -14.30 -14.63
N SER A 135 -19.88 -14.47 -13.37
CA SER A 135 -20.51 -15.48 -12.50
C SER A 135 -21.63 -14.92 -11.64
N ALA A 136 -21.94 -13.66 -11.77
CA ALA A 136 -23.13 -13.05 -11.18
C ALA A 136 -24.43 -13.59 -11.80
N LYS A 137 -24.32 -14.62 -12.59
CA LYS A 137 -25.47 -15.39 -13.05
C LYS A 137 -26.12 -15.97 -11.81
N PRO A 138 -27.35 -15.56 -11.48
CA PRO A 138 -28.08 -16.20 -10.40
C PRO A 138 -28.13 -17.67 -10.74
N LEU A 139 -27.78 -18.50 -9.79
CA LEU A 139 -28.07 -19.90 -9.91
C LEU A 139 -29.56 -20.04 -10.06
N ALA A 140 -30.00 -20.06 -11.30
CA ALA A 140 -31.35 -20.48 -11.58
C ALA A 140 -31.38 -21.95 -11.25
N SER A 141 -31.76 -22.25 -10.08
CA SER A 141 -32.13 -23.61 -9.72
C SER A 141 -33.51 -23.88 -10.26
#